data_c13d94cf7e477ed36c1c4562ebd2b921
#
_entry.id   c13d94cf7e477ed36c1c4562ebd2b921
#
_cell.length_a   1.000
_cell.length_b   1.000
_cell.length_c   1.000
_cell.angle_alpha   90.00
_cell.angle_beta   90.00
_cell.angle_gamma   90.00
#
_symmetry.space_group_name_H-M   'P 1'
#
loop_
_entity.id
_entity.type
_entity.pdbx_description
1 polymer ?
#
loop_
_entity_poly.entity_id
_entity_poly.type
_entity_poly.pdbx_seq_one_letter_code
_entity_poly.pdbx_strand_id
1 'polypeptide(L)'
;MSSTLTSSIDPAEVEKFSAMAETWWDPTGPFAPLHRFNPVRLTFIRTQALAHFGRDAEQLSPFSGLSLLDLGCGGGLLCEPMCRLGFTVTGVDASEKNIHVARLHAEQQELPIVYRPATAELLASEGLMFDVVLNMEVIEHVADPESFLASCAQLVRPGGLMITATLNKTLKSLALAKFAAEYVLRWLPPGTHDWNRFLPPGRLHALLKRNGLDAVKLQGVSFDPLSWAWRLSHDTDVNYMLVARRANS
;
A
#
# COMPACT_ATOMS: atom_id res chain seq x y z
N MET A 1 -20.68 -18.01 20.44
CA MET A 1 -19.23 -18.04 20.72
C MET A 1 -18.62 -16.87 19.97
N SER A 2 -18.22 -15.82 20.68
CA SER A 2 -17.60 -14.64 20.06
C SER A 2 -16.20 -15.06 19.61
N SER A 3 -16.00 -15.26 18.30
CA SER A 3 -14.69 -15.42 17.71
C SER A 3 -13.98 -14.09 17.90
N THR A 4 -13.04 -14.01 18.82
CA THR A 4 -12.07 -12.91 18.87
C THR A 4 -11.34 -12.88 17.55
N LEU A 5 -11.65 -11.92 16.69
CA LEU A 5 -10.89 -11.65 15.47
C LEU A 5 -9.43 -11.43 15.89
N THR A 6 -8.56 -12.36 15.52
CA THR A 6 -7.13 -12.23 15.79
C THR A 6 -6.63 -11.09 14.90
N SER A 7 -6.24 -9.97 15.51
CA SER A 7 -5.74 -8.81 14.78
C SER A 7 -4.31 -9.09 14.32
N SER A 8 -4.01 -8.83 13.04
CA SER A 8 -2.64 -8.87 12.49
C SER A 8 -1.81 -7.62 12.82
N ILE A 9 -2.40 -6.64 13.50
CA ILE A 9 -1.77 -5.36 13.83
C ILE A 9 -0.60 -5.55 14.81
N ASP A 10 0.47 -4.79 14.59
CA ASP A 10 1.53 -4.54 15.57
C ASP A 10 1.27 -3.18 16.26
N PRO A 11 0.86 -3.16 17.53
CA PRO A 11 0.54 -1.91 18.24
C PRO A 11 1.72 -0.92 18.31
N ALA A 12 2.96 -1.42 18.36
CA ALA A 12 4.15 -0.57 18.42
C ALA A 12 4.37 0.17 17.09
N GLU A 13 4.11 -0.49 15.96
CA GLU A 13 4.17 0.15 14.64
C GLU A 13 3.05 1.20 14.49
N VAL A 14 1.83 0.90 14.93
CA VAL A 14 0.72 1.87 14.92
C VAL A 14 1.06 3.12 15.72
N GLU A 15 1.61 2.97 16.94
CA GLU A 15 1.99 4.12 17.78
C GLU A 15 3.10 4.96 17.13
N LYS A 16 4.10 4.30 16.54
CA LYS A 16 5.21 4.96 15.83
C LYS A 16 4.70 5.86 14.69
N PHE A 17 3.82 5.35 13.81
CA PHE A 17 3.25 6.15 12.72
C PHE A 17 2.26 7.20 13.23
N SER A 18 1.51 6.91 14.29
CA SER A 18 0.61 7.87 14.94
C SER A 18 1.35 9.07 15.51
N ALA A 19 2.56 8.88 16.04
CA ALA A 19 3.38 9.97 16.57
C ALA A 19 3.82 10.98 15.51
N MET A 20 3.85 10.57 14.23
CA MET A 20 4.26 11.41 13.10
C MET A 20 3.08 11.90 12.25
N ALA A 21 1.83 11.64 12.66
CA ALA A 21 0.64 11.84 11.82
C ALA A 21 0.52 13.25 11.24
N GLU A 22 0.81 14.29 12.00
CA GLU A 22 0.69 15.68 11.55
C GLU A 22 1.65 16.06 10.41
N THR A 23 2.68 15.23 10.17
CA THR A 23 3.72 15.51 9.16
C THR A 23 3.49 14.77 7.84
N TRP A 24 2.37 14.05 7.68
CA TRP A 24 2.09 13.28 6.46
C TRP A 24 2.19 14.09 5.18
N TRP A 25 1.74 15.34 5.20
CA TRP A 25 1.70 16.22 4.03
C TRP A 25 2.89 17.19 3.93
N ASP A 26 3.84 17.09 4.85
CA ASP A 26 5.11 17.84 4.74
C ASP A 26 6.08 17.10 3.79
N PRO A 27 6.33 17.64 2.55
CA PRO A 27 7.21 16.98 1.59
C PRO A 27 8.69 17.01 1.99
N THR A 28 9.03 17.71 3.08
CA THR A 28 10.39 17.82 3.63
C THR A 28 10.54 17.09 4.96
N GLY A 29 9.42 16.63 5.53
CA GLY A 29 9.34 15.94 6.81
C GLY A 29 9.71 14.45 6.77
N PRO A 30 9.39 13.71 7.80
CA PRO A 30 9.69 12.27 7.92
C PRO A 30 9.14 11.43 6.75
N PHE A 31 8.06 11.86 6.10
CA PHE A 31 7.44 11.17 4.96
C PHE A 31 7.95 11.66 3.59
N ALA A 32 8.96 12.53 3.54
CA ALA A 32 9.58 12.97 2.29
C ALA A 32 9.99 11.83 1.33
N PRO A 33 10.49 10.65 1.81
CA PRO A 33 10.77 9.51 0.94
C PRO A 33 9.52 8.97 0.25
N LEU A 34 8.37 8.92 0.94
CA LEU A 34 7.11 8.47 0.37
C LEU A 34 6.57 9.47 -0.67
N HIS A 35 6.70 10.77 -0.43
CA HIS A 35 6.35 11.80 -1.42
C HIS A 35 7.15 11.62 -2.71
N ARG A 36 8.46 11.35 -2.61
CA ARG A 36 9.33 11.09 -3.78
C ARG A 36 9.03 9.76 -4.46
N PHE A 37 8.60 8.77 -3.71
CA PHE A 37 8.25 7.45 -4.24
C PHE A 37 6.85 7.43 -4.89
N ASN A 38 5.96 8.32 -4.45
CA ASN A 38 4.55 8.32 -4.86
C ASN A 38 4.33 8.39 -6.38
N PRO A 39 5.04 9.23 -7.17
CA PRO A 39 4.82 9.29 -8.61
C PRO A 39 4.98 7.96 -9.34
N VAL A 40 5.98 7.14 -8.96
CA VAL A 40 6.19 5.83 -9.58
C VAL A 40 5.13 4.82 -9.16
N ARG A 41 4.68 4.87 -7.89
CA ARG A 41 3.56 4.04 -7.41
C ARG A 41 2.27 4.36 -8.17
N LEU A 42 1.92 5.65 -8.26
CA LEU A 42 0.73 6.13 -8.98
C LEU A 42 0.74 5.72 -10.44
N THR A 43 1.88 5.91 -11.12
CA THR A 43 2.05 5.50 -12.52
C THR A 43 1.83 3.99 -12.68
N PHE A 44 2.41 3.19 -11.79
CA PHE A 44 2.25 1.73 -11.84
C PHE A 44 0.79 1.32 -11.59
N ILE A 45 0.17 1.80 -10.50
CA ILE A 45 -1.23 1.48 -10.17
C ILE A 45 -2.15 1.87 -11.33
N ARG A 46 -2.03 3.10 -11.85
CA ARG A 46 -2.83 3.57 -12.99
C ARG A 46 -2.66 2.68 -14.20
N THR A 47 -1.43 2.35 -14.59
CA THR A 47 -1.14 1.51 -15.76
C THR A 47 -1.74 0.12 -15.62
N GLN A 48 -1.59 -0.53 -14.46
CA GLN A 48 -2.14 -1.86 -14.23
C GLN A 48 -3.67 -1.86 -14.21
N ALA A 49 -4.29 -0.87 -13.57
CA ALA A 49 -5.74 -0.75 -13.53
C ALA A 49 -6.35 -0.44 -14.91
N LEU A 50 -5.74 0.48 -15.69
CA LEU A 50 -6.17 0.75 -17.09
C LEU A 50 -6.19 -0.52 -17.93
N ALA A 51 -5.08 -1.27 -17.92
CA ALA A 51 -4.94 -2.49 -18.70
C ALA A 51 -5.94 -3.58 -18.26
N HIS A 52 -6.12 -3.73 -16.93
CA HIS A 52 -6.98 -4.79 -16.39
C HIS A 52 -8.46 -4.53 -16.63
N PHE A 53 -8.93 -3.31 -16.43
CA PHE A 53 -10.34 -2.94 -16.57
C PHE A 53 -10.70 -2.42 -17.98
N GLY A 54 -9.75 -2.46 -18.92
CA GLY A 54 -9.99 -2.01 -20.31
C GLY A 54 -10.40 -0.54 -20.37
N ARG A 55 -9.77 0.33 -19.59
CA ARG A 55 -10.11 1.74 -19.50
C ARG A 55 -9.27 2.58 -20.45
N ASP A 56 -9.88 3.65 -20.96
CA ASP A 56 -9.22 4.60 -21.84
C ASP A 56 -8.32 5.56 -21.03
N ALA A 57 -7.04 5.59 -21.37
CA ALA A 57 -6.03 6.40 -20.71
C ALA A 57 -6.20 7.91 -20.94
N GLU A 58 -6.89 8.31 -22.00
CA GLU A 58 -7.11 9.72 -22.37
C GLU A 58 -8.25 10.36 -21.59
N GLN A 59 -9.08 9.57 -20.90
CA GLN A 59 -10.14 10.10 -20.07
C GLN A 59 -9.58 10.75 -18.79
N LEU A 60 -10.20 11.87 -18.36
CA LEU A 60 -9.84 12.55 -17.12
C LEU A 60 -10.13 11.71 -15.87
N SER A 61 -11.23 10.93 -15.90
CA SER A 61 -11.67 10.08 -14.80
C SER A 61 -11.85 8.62 -15.30
N PRO A 62 -10.75 7.94 -15.71
CA PRO A 62 -10.83 6.64 -16.35
C PRO A 62 -11.44 5.54 -15.48
N PHE A 63 -11.41 5.72 -14.16
CA PHE A 63 -11.86 4.71 -13.21
C PHE A 63 -13.25 4.99 -12.62
N SER A 64 -14.03 5.88 -13.23
CA SER A 64 -15.42 6.12 -12.80
C SER A 64 -16.22 4.81 -12.74
N GLY A 65 -16.92 4.61 -11.62
CA GLY A 65 -17.70 3.41 -11.34
C GLY A 65 -16.91 2.23 -10.76
N LEU A 66 -15.60 2.38 -10.55
CA LEU A 66 -14.77 1.41 -9.83
C LEU A 66 -14.49 1.86 -8.39
N SER A 67 -14.49 0.90 -7.47
CA SER A 67 -14.16 1.10 -6.07
C SER A 67 -12.70 0.74 -5.78
N LEU A 68 -12.05 1.52 -4.92
CA LEU A 68 -10.69 1.29 -4.48
C LEU A 68 -10.60 1.34 -2.95
N LEU A 69 -9.93 0.36 -2.38
CA LEU A 69 -9.53 0.34 -0.97
C LEU A 69 -8.02 0.54 -0.87
N ASP A 70 -7.62 1.49 -0.02
CA ASP A 70 -6.21 1.69 0.37
C ASP A 70 -6.04 1.26 1.82
N LEU A 71 -5.37 0.12 2.03
CA LEU A 71 -5.08 -0.45 3.36
C LEU A 71 -3.79 0.15 3.92
N GLY A 72 -3.83 0.66 5.15
CA GLY A 72 -2.73 1.41 5.74
C GLY A 72 -2.51 2.73 5.01
N CYS A 73 -3.60 3.45 4.74
CA CYS A 73 -3.57 4.65 3.89
C CYS A 73 -2.77 5.83 4.48
N GLY A 74 -2.39 5.77 5.77
CA GLY A 74 -1.72 6.86 6.46
C GLY A 74 -2.48 8.19 6.33
N GLY A 75 -1.79 9.24 5.90
CA GLY A 75 -2.39 10.56 5.64
C GLY A 75 -3.12 10.69 4.29
N GLY A 76 -3.29 9.60 3.52
CA GLY A 76 -4.08 9.63 2.27
C GLY A 76 -3.30 9.95 1.00
N LEU A 77 -1.97 9.84 1.01
CA LEU A 77 -1.10 10.20 -0.12
C LEU A 77 -1.43 9.44 -1.43
N LEU A 78 -1.99 8.24 -1.37
CA LEU A 78 -2.47 7.49 -2.53
C LEU A 78 -3.96 7.69 -2.76
N CYS A 79 -4.75 7.78 -1.70
CA CYS A 79 -6.20 7.93 -1.79
C CYS A 79 -6.62 9.13 -2.64
N GLU A 80 -6.02 10.30 -2.41
CA GLU A 80 -6.41 11.52 -3.11
C GLU A 80 -6.15 11.48 -4.62
N PRO A 81 -4.94 11.12 -5.11
CA PRO A 81 -4.73 10.97 -6.55
C PRO A 81 -5.63 9.92 -7.19
N MET A 82 -5.91 8.80 -6.49
CA MET A 82 -6.83 7.77 -7.01
C MET A 82 -8.26 8.29 -7.09
N CYS A 83 -8.71 9.09 -6.12
CA CYS A 83 -10.01 9.76 -6.17
C CYS A 83 -10.10 10.71 -7.37
N ARG A 84 -9.06 11.53 -7.62
CA ARG A 84 -9.00 12.43 -8.79
C ARG A 84 -9.02 11.67 -10.12
N LEU A 85 -8.56 10.42 -10.16
CA LEU A 85 -8.65 9.54 -11.33
C LEU A 85 -10.02 8.86 -11.48
N GLY A 86 -10.99 9.15 -10.58
CA GLY A 86 -12.38 8.72 -10.69
C GLY A 86 -12.75 7.48 -9.88
N PHE A 87 -11.85 6.90 -9.11
CA PHE A 87 -12.24 5.83 -8.17
C PHE A 87 -13.15 6.35 -7.06
N THR A 88 -14.10 5.52 -6.64
CA THR A 88 -14.75 5.67 -5.33
C THR A 88 -13.80 5.08 -4.29
N VAL A 89 -13.14 5.97 -3.51
CA VAL A 89 -12.03 5.57 -2.62
C VAL A 89 -12.48 5.41 -1.19
N THR A 90 -12.04 4.30 -0.58
CA THR A 90 -12.06 4.08 0.86
C THR A 90 -10.61 3.94 1.34
N GLY A 91 -10.19 4.80 2.26
CA GLY A 91 -8.89 4.69 2.93
C GLY A 91 -9.07 4.18 4.35
N VAL A 92 -8.28 3.19 4.76
CA VAL A 92 -8.29 2.70 6.14
C VAL A 92 -6.89 2.63 6.72
N ASP A 93 -6.80 2.96 7.98
CA ASP A 93 -5.58 2.87 8.77
C ASP A 93 -5.93 2.47 10.21
N ALA A 94 -5.04 1.76 10.88
CA ALA A 94 -5.25 1.37 12.29
C ALA A 94 -5.11 2.57 13.24
N SER A 95 -4.40 3.62 12.81
CA SER A 95 -4.22 4.85 13.58
C SER A 95 -5.37 5.84 13.35
N GLU A 96 -6.11 6.13 14.41
CA GLU A 96 -7.13 7.19 14.36
C GLU A 96 -6.54 8.56 14.03
N LYS A 97 -5.30 8.85 14.47
CA LYS A 97 -4.62 10.11 14.18
C LYS A 97 -4.32 10.25 12.68
N ASN A 98 -3.82 9.18 12.04
CA ASN A 98 -3.59 9.17 10.59
C ASN A 98 -4.91 9.43 9.83
N ILE A 99 -5.98 8.75 10.22
CA ILE A 99 -7.31 8.93 9.62
C ILE A 99 -7.84 10.35 9.83
N HIS A 100 -7.60 10.96 10.98
CA HIS A 100 -7.99 12.35 11.22
C HIS A 100 -7.29 13.30 10.26
N VAL A 101 -5.96 13.18 10.12
CA VAL A 101 -5.17 13.99 9.19
C VAL A 101 -5.62 13.78 7.74
N ALA A 102 -5.84 12.53 7.32
CA ALA A 102 -6.30 12.20 5.98
C ALA A 102 -7.67 12.84 5.67
N ARG A 103 -8.62 12.78 6.62
CA ARG A 103 -9.93 13.44 6.47
C ARG A 103 -9.81 14.94 6.30
N LEU A 104 -9.09 15.59 7.21
CA LEU A 104 -8.93 17.06 7.16
C LEU A 104 -8.32 17.51 5.83
N HIS A 105 -7.31 16.80 5.34
CA HIS A 105 -6.68 17.18 4.07
C HIS A 105 -7.63 16.95 2.88
N ALA A 106 -8.33 15.82 2.83
CA ALA A 106 -9.30 15.55 1.78
C ALA A 106 -10.49 16.54 1.78
N GLU A 107 -10.97 16.93 2.96
CA GLU A 107 -12.01 17.97 3.10
C GLU A 107 -11.52 19.32 2.54
N GLN A 108 -10.29 19.72 2.84
CA GLN A 108 -9.68 20.96 2.29
C GLN A 108 -9.53 20.90 0.76
N GLN A 109 -9.41 19.69 0.20
CA GLN A 109 -9.28 19.46 -1.24
C GLN A 109 -10.62 19.12 -1.91
N GLU A 110 -11.73 19.17 -1.17
CA GLU A 110 -13.09 18.84 -1.64
C GLU A 110 -13.20 17.45 -2.29
N LEU A 111 -12.47 16.47 -1.74
CA LEU A 111 -12.44 15.09 -2.27
C LEU A 111 -13.39 14.20 -1.48
N PRO A 112 -14.33 13.50 -2.14
CA PRO A 112 -15.31 12.62 -1.50
C PRO A 112 -14.70 11.24 -1.17
N ILE A 113 -13.70 11.21 -0.27
CA ILE A 113 -13.03 9.99 0.17
C ILE A 113 -13.59 9.55 1.52
N VAL A 114 -13.88 8.26 1.64
CA VAL A 114 -14.30 7.65 2.91
C VAL A 114 -13.07 7.18 3.66
N TYR A 115 -12.77 7.80 4.81
CA TYR A 115 -11.68 7.36 5.69
C TYR A 115 -12.23 6.74 6.97
N ARG A 116 -11.69 5.55 7.36
CA ARG A 116 -12.12 4.81 8.55
C ARG A 116 -10.93 4.31 9.36
N PRO A 117 -10.91 4.51 10.70
CA PRO A 117 -9.99 3.78 11.56
C PRO A 117 -10.45 2.31 11.61
N ALA A 118 -9.75 1.44 10.88
CA ALA A 118 -10.14 0.04 10.71
C ALA A 118 -8.93 -0.82 10.28
N THR A 119 -9.12 -2.14 10.36
CA THR A 119 -8.18 -3.16 9.90
C THR A 119 -8.74 -3.94 8.73
N ALA A 120 -7.87 -4.68 8.01
CA ALA A 120 -8.31 -5.56 6.93
C ALA A 120 -9.29 -6.63 7.43
N GLU A 121 -9.04 -7.19 8.63
CA GLU A 121 -9.88 -8.22 9.25
C GLU A 121 -11.28 -7.69 9.56
N LEU A 122 -11.38 -6.46 10.07
CA LEU A 122 -12.67 -5.84 10.36
C LEU A 122 -13.48 -5.66 9.07
N LEU A 123 -12.89 -5.08 8.02
CA LEU A 123 -13.58 -4.89 6.75
C LEU A 123 -13.99 -6.21 6.10
N ALA A 124 -13.13 -7.23 6.17
CA ALA A 124 -13.45 -8.58 5.69
C ALA A 124 -14.63 -9.19 6.45
N SER A 125 -14.70 -9.01 7.77
CA SER A 125 -15.82 -9.47 8.60
C SER A 125 -17.15 -8.76 8.29
N GLU A 126 -17.09 -7.51 7.80
CA GLU A 126 -18.23 -6.75 7.31
C GLU A 126 -18.68 -7.20 5.90
N GLY A 127 -17.94 -8.09 5.24
CA GLY A 127 -18.24 -8.59 3.90
C GLY A 127 -18.03 -7.56 2.79
N LEU A 128 -17.20 -6.55 3.02
CA LEU A 128 -16.89 -5.53 2.02
C LEU A 128 -15.98 -6.08 0.91
N MET A 129 -16.19 -5.61 -0.32
CA MET A 129 -15.36 -5.98 -1.46
C MET A 129 -15.16 -4.78 -2.40
N PHE A 130 -13.96 -4.71 -2.98
CA PHE A 130 -13.51 -3.61 -3.84
C PHE A 130 -12.97 -4.12 -5.17
N ASP A 131 -13.04 -3.31 -6.21
CA ASP A 131 -12.49 -3.63 -7.53
C ASP A 131 -10.95 -3.58 -7.50
N VAL A 132 -10.38 -2.66 -6.71
CA VAL A 132 -8.93 -2.55 -6.48
C VAL A 132 -8.66 -2.48 -4.98
N VAL A 133 -7.73 -3.31 -4.50
CA VAL A 133 -7.21 -3.25 -3.12
C VAL A 133 -5.72 -2.92 -3.18
N LEU A 134 -5.34 -1.84 -2.54
CA LEU A 134 -3.94 -1.44 -2.37
C LEU A 134 -3.44 -1.88 -1.00
N ASN A 135 -2.21 -2.39 -0.97
CA ASN A 135 -1.43 -2.75 0.21
C ASN A 135 0.01 -2.29 -0.06
N MET A 136 0.26 -1.00 0.20
CA MET A 136 1.48 -0.31 -0.23
C MET A 136 2.35 0.03 0.97
N GLU A 137 3.47 -0.70 1.16
CA GLU A 137 4.40 -0.52 2.29
C GLU A 137 3.69 -0.79 3.65
N VAL A 138 2.89 -1.84 3.76
CA VAL A 138 2.14 -2.19 4.98
C VAL A 138 2.51 -3.57 5.51
N ILE A 139 2.68 -4.56 4.62
CA ILE A 139 2.81 -5.96 5.01
C ILE A 139 4.04 -6.24 5.89
N GLU A 140 5.11 -5.45 5.77
CA GLU A 140 6.30 -5.52 6.60
C GLU A 140 6.10 -4.98 8.02
N HIS A 141 4.99 -4.28 8.26
CA HIS A 141 4.65 -3.66 9.55
C HIS A 141 3.58 -4.43 10.34
N VAL A 142 3.00 -5.49 9.75
CA VAL A 142 2.02 -6.32 10.46
C VAL A 142 2.70 -7.42 11.28
N ALA A 143 2.06 -7.84 12.37
CA ALA A 143 2.56 -8.92 13.22
C ALA A 143 2.37 -10.30 12.58
N ASP A 144 1.28 -10.50 11.82
CA ASP A 144 0.96 -11.75 11.12
C ASP A 144 0.62 -11.49 9.65
N PRO A 145 1.64 -11.54 8.76
CA PRO A 145 1.44 -11.35 7.32
C PRO A 145 0.51 -12.37 6.66
N GLU A 146 0.41 -13.60 7.18
CA GLU A 146 -0.43 -14.64 6.59
C GLU A 146 -1.92 -14.35 6.83
N SER A 147 -2.30 -14.07 8.07
CA SER A 147 -3.67 -13.66 8.43
C SER A 147 -4.07 -12.35 7.78
N PHE A 148 -3.15 -11.39 7.73
CA PHE A 148 -3.37 -10.10 7.04
C PHE A 148 -3.69 -10.29 5.56
N LEU A 149 -2.86 -11.06 4.82
CA LEU A 149 -3.10 -11.33 3.40
C LEU A 149 -4.37 -12.14 3.14
N ALA A 150 -4.74 -13.04 4.04
CA ALA A 150 -5.99 -13.78 3.93
C ALA A 150 -7.20 -12.83 4.01
N SER A 151 -7.16 -11.86 4.93
CA SER A 151 -8.18 -10.82 5.05
C SER A 151 -8.20 -9.88 3.84
N CYS A 152 -7.02 -9.43 3.39
CA CYS A 152 -6.89 -8.61 2.18
C CYS A 152 -7.49 -9.29 0.94
N ALA A 153 -7.26 -10.60 0.77
CA ALA A 153 -7.78 -11.36 -0.37
C ALA A 153 -9.32 -11.41 -0.38
N GLN A 154 -9.96 -11.48 0.80
CA GLN A 154 -11.42 -11.46 0.90
C GLN A 154 -12.01 -10.13 0.44
N LEU A 155 -11.27 -9.02 0.61
CA LEU A 155 -11.67 -7.68 0.22
C LEU A 155 -11.59 -7.42 -1.29
N VAL A 156 -10.90 -8.29 -2.05
CA VAL A 156 -10.84 -8.18 -3.52
C VAL A 156 -12.09 -8.82 -4.12
N ARG A 157 -12.86 -8.06 -4.90
CA ARG A 157 -14.03 -8.58 -5.64
C ARG A 157 -13.60 -9.63 -6.66
N PRO A 158 -14.45 -10.65 -6.99
CA PRO A 158 -14.22 -11.47 -8.18
C PRO A 158 -13.95 -10.61 -9.42
N GLY A 159 -12.88 -10.92 -10.17
CA GLY A 159 -12.40 -10.08 -11.26
C GLY A 159 -11.61 -8.84 -10.84
N GLY A 160 -11.44 -8.57 -9.56
CA GLY A 160 -10.69 -7.42 -9.04
C GLY A 160 -9.18 -7.65 -8.95
N LEU A 161 -8.47 -6.57 -8.62
CA LEU A 161 -7.02 -6.53 -8.44
C LEU A 161 -6.62 -6.26 -7.00
N MET A 162 -5.52 -6.87 -6.58
CA MET A 162 -4.72 -6.46 -5.43
C MET A 162 -3.34 -6.01 -5.91
N ILE A 163 -2.89 -4.86 -5.45
CA ILE A 163 -1.55 -4.34 -5.73
C ILE A 163 -0.81 -4.16 -4.41
N THR A 164 0.31 -4.86 -4.27
CA THR A 164 1.14 -4.83 -3.06
C THR A 164 2.50 -4.26 -3.41
N ALA A 165 3.00 -3.33 -2.60
CA ALA A 165 4.40 -2.89 -2.60
C ALA A 165 5.03 -3.24 -1.26
N THR A 166 6.27 -3.73 -1.27
CA THR A 166 7.02 -4.04 -0.05
C THR A 166 8.52 -4.24 -0.37
N LEU A 167 9.28 -4.54 0.67
CA LEU A 167 10.72 -4.77 0.62
C LEU A 167 11.05 -6.26 0.50
N ASN A 168 11.98 -6.60 -0.40
CA ASN A 168 12.49 -7.95 -0.54
C ASN A 168 13.54 -8.28 0.54
N LYS A 169 13.58 -9.51 0.99
CA LYS A 169 14.54 -9.99 2.00
C LYS A 169 15.84 -10.46 1.34
N THR A 170 16.72 -9.54 0.99
CA THR A 170 18.04 -9.79 0.39
C THR A 170 19.15 -9.08 1.18
N LEU A 171 20.41 -9.46 0.95
CA LEU A 171 21.54 -8.72 1.51
C LEU A 171 21.63 -7.29 0.95
N LYS A 172 21.22 -7.10 -0.30
CA LYS A 172 21.15 -5.78 -0.92
C LYS A 172 20.12 -4.89 -0.27
N SER A 173 18.92 -5.42 0.06
CA SER A 173 17.92 -4.67 0.80
C SER A 173 18.35 -4.36 2.23
N LEU A 174 19.07 -5.26 2.89
CA LEU A 174 19.64 -5.00 4.20
C LEU A 174 20.63 -3.81 4.14
N ALA A 175 21.47 -3.78 3.13
CA ALA A 175 22.45 -2.70 2.96
C ALA A 175 21.81 -1.37 2.55
N LEU A 176 20.85 -1.38 1.64
CA LEU A 176 20.28 -0.18 1.05
C LEU A 176 19.04 0.33 1.79
N ALA A 177 18.07 -0.52 2.07
CA ALA A 177 16.81 -0.09 2.70
C ALA A 177 16.98 0.15 4.20
N LYS A 178 17.78 -0.66 4.89
CA LYS A 178 18.03 -0.49 6.33
C LYS A 178 19.22 0.43 6.57
N PHE A 179 20.40 0.07 6.11
CA PHE A 179 21.62 0.79 6.50
C PHE A 179 21.74 2.14 5.80
N ALA A 180 21.61 2.18 4.47
CA ALA A 180 21.80 3.43 3.72
C ALA A 180 20.68 4.42 4.00
N ALA A 181 19.40 3.99 4.00
CA ALA A 181 18.26 4.88 4.19
C ALA A 181 18.18 5.42 5.62
N GLU A 182 18.45 4.59 6.64
CA GLU A 182 18.33 4.98 8.04
C GLU A 182 19.57 5.72 8.58
N TYR A 183 20.77 5.25 8.25
CA TYR A 183 22.00 5.73 8.89
C TYR A 183 22.85 6.67 8.01
N VAL A 184 22.87 6.46 6.70
CA VAL A 184 23.68 7.28 5.78
C VAL A 184 22.89 8.46 5.24
N LEU A 185 21.75 8.22 4.64
CA LEU A 185 20.92 9.26 4.02
C LEU A 185 19.97 9.92 5.03
N ARG A 186 19.74 9.29 6.16
CA ARG A 186 18.81 9.74 7.21
C ARG A 186 17.42 10.08 6.67
N TRP A 187 16.98 9.34 5.64
CA TRP A 187 15.64 9.48 5.07
C TRP A 187 14.56 9.00 6.00
N LEU A 188 14.89 8.01 6.85
CA LEU A 188 13.99 7.37 7.79
C LEU A 188 14.65 7.32 9.17
N PRO A 189 13.87 7.40 10.26
CA PRO A 189 14.40 7.19 11.61
C PRO A 189 15.03 5.79 11.75
N PRO A 190 16.13 5.65 12.51
CA PRO A 190 16.72 4.34 12.81
C PRO A 190 15.67 3.38 13.42
N GLY A 191 15.64 2.12 12.93
CA GLY A 191 14.68 1.12 13.36
C GLY A 191 13.32 1.19 12.67
N THR A 192 13.19 1.98 11.58
CA THR A 192 11.96 2.01 10.78
C THR A 192 11.67 0.66 10.14
N HIS A 193 12.71 -0.07 9.71
CA HIS A 193 12.55 -1.37 9.07
C HIS A 193 13.24 -2.49 9.83
N ASP A 194 12.49 -3.54 10.18
CA ASP A 194 13.05 -4.81 10.61
C ASP A 194 13.23 -5.73 9.40
N TRP A 195 14.48 -5.95 8.99
CA TRP A 195 14.82 -6.82 7.85
C TRP A 195 14.24 -8.25 7.99
N ASN A 196 14.00 -8.73 9.21
CA ASN A 196 13.41 -10.05 9.42
C ASN A 196 11.97 -10.13 8.92
N ARG A 197 11.26 -8.99 8.86
CA ARG A 197 9.88 -8.87 8.40
C ARG A 197 9.77 -8.67 6.88
N PHE A 198 10.90 -8.46 6.19
CA PHE A 198 10.89 -8.30 4.72
C PHE A 198 10.46 -9.60 4.04
N LEU A 199 9.65 -9.46 3.00
CA LEU A 199 8.95 -10.57 2.36
C LEU A 199 9.51 -10.84 0.95
N PRO A 200 10.13 -12.01 0.69
CA PRO A 200 10.55 -12.36 -0.67
C PRO A 200 9.36 -12.48 -1.63
N PRO A 201 9.50 -12.05 -2.91
CA PRO A 201 8.42 -12.11 -3.90
C PRO A 201 7.78 -13.49 -4.05
N GLY A 202 8.59 -14.56 -4.00
CA GLY A 202 8.10 -15.93 -4.08
C GLY A 202 7.22 -16.35 -2.89
N ARG A 203 7.53 -15.85 -1.67
CA ARG A 203 6.69 -16.07 -0.50
C ARG A 203 5.38 -15.30 -0.60
N LEU A 204 5.43 -14.03 -1.00
CA LEU A 204 4.22 -13.23 -1.22
C LEU A 204 3.31 -13.89 -2.26
N HIS A 205 3.87 -14.32 -3.40
CA HIS A 205 3.12 -15.04 -4.44
C HIS A 205 2.45 -16.29 -3.88
N ALA A 206 3.17 -17.12 -3.12
CA ALA A 206 2.62 -18.35 -2.55
C ALA A 206 1.45 -18.08 -1.57
N LEU A 207 1.58 -17.03 -0.75
CA LEU A 207 0.52 -16.61 0.19
C LEU A 207 -0.72 -16.09 -0.54
N LEU A 208 -0.54 -15.26 -1.56
CA LEU A 208 -1.65 -14.75 -2.39
C LEU A 208 -2.38 -15.90 -3.10
N LYS A 209 -1.63 -16.83 -3.70
CA LYS A 209 -2.20 -17.99 -4.40
C LYS A 209 -3.02 -18.88 -3.47
N ARG A 210 -2.57 -19.13 -2.24
CA ARG A 210 -3.34 -19.89 -1.22
C ARG A 210 -4.68 -19.23 -0.90
N ASN A 211 -4.78 -17.91 -1.06
CA ASN A 211 -5.97 -17.12 -0.79
C ASN A 211 -6.78 -16.79 -2.07
N GLY A 212 -6.55 -17.50 -3.18
CA GLY A 212 -7.32 -17.37 -4.41
C GLY A 212 -6.97 -16.15 -5.26
N LEU A 213 -5.77 -15.59 -5.08
CA LEU A 213 -5.24 -14.49 -5.89
C LEU A 213 -4.07 -14.97 -6.74
N ASP A 214 -4.20 -14.85 -8.06
CA ASP A 214 -3.14 -15.20 -9.01
C ASP A 214 -2.24 -13.99 -9.29
N ALA A 215 -0.94 -14.10 -9.00
CA ALA A 215 0.02 -13.06 -9.35
C ALA A 215 0.21 -12.98 -10.87
N VAL A 216 0.01 -11.79 -11.42
CA VAL A 216 0.04 -11.55 -12.88
C VAL A 216 1.19 -10.63 -13.30
N LYS A 217 1.75 -9.85 -12.39
CA LYS A 217 2.86 -8.95 -12.66
C LYS A 217 3.74 -8.79 -11.42
N LEU A 218 5.05 -8.93 -11.60
CA LEU A 218 6.08 -8.53 -10.63
C LEU A 218 6.92 -7.42 -11.26
N GLN A 219 7.14 -6.34 -10.52
CA GLN A 219 7.84 -5.16 -10.97
C GLN A 219 8.81 -4.67 -9.90
N GLY A 220 10.07 -4.54 -10.23
CA GLY A 220 11.06 -3.91 -9.37
C GLY A 220 10.95 -2.39 -9.40
N VAL A 221 11.43 -1.75 -8.33
CA VAL A 221 11.57 -0.30 -8.24
C VAL A 221 12.95 0.02 -7.69
N SER A 222 13.67 0.88 -8.40
CA SER A 222 15.03 1.28 -8.04
C SER A 222 15.14 2.80 -7.90
N PHE A 223 15.91 3.24 -6.93
CA PHE A 223 16.28 4.65 -6.78
C PHE A 223 17.50 4.96 -7.64
N ASP A 224 17.43 6.01 -8.44
CA ASP A 224 18.54 6.52 -9.23
C ASP A 224 19.18 7.72 -8.51
N PRO A 225 20.38 7.59 -7.94
CA PRO A 225 21.02 8.68 -7.20
C PRO A 225 21.49 9.84 -8.09
N LEU A 226 21.64 9.61 -9.40
CA LEU A 226 22.05 10.67 -10.32
C LEU A 226 20.90 11.63 -10.64
N SER A 227 19.71 11.08 -10.91
CA SER A 227 18.50 11.89 -11.17
C SER A 227 17.70 12.16 -9.89
N TRP A 228 18.10 11.61 -8.75
CA TRP A 228 17.41 11.69 -7.46
C TRP A 228 15.93 11.27 -7.53
N ALA A 229 15.64 10.23 -8.34
CA ALA A 229 14.29 9.78 -8.64
C ALA A 229 14.12 8.27 -8.53
N TRP A 230 12.91 7.85 -8.21
CA TRP A 230 12.50 6.45 -8.27
C TRP A 230 12.05 6.09 -9.68
N ARG A 231 12.37 4.86 -10.13
CA ARG A 231 12.00 4.34 -11.44
C ARG A 231 11.56 2.91 -11.37
N LEU A 232 10.62 2.53 -12.25
CA LEU A 232 10.31 1.11 -12.50
C LEU A 232 11.55 0.44 -13.11
N SER A 233 11.88 -0.75 -12.62
CA SER A 233 13.06 -1.52 -13.06
C SER A 233 12.73 -3.01 -13.11
N HIS A 234 13.67 -3.80 -13.62
CA HIS A 234 13.60 -5.27 -13.53
C HIS A 234 14.23 -5.80 -12.23
N ASP A 235 14.93 -4.95 -11.50
CA ASP A 235 15.61 -5.30 -10.26
C ASP A 235 14.59 -5.31 -9.10
N THR A 236 14.30 -6.49 -8.59
CA THR A 236 13.40 -6.73 -7.47
C THR A 236 14.12 -7.00 -6.15
N ASP A 237 15.44 -6.79 -6.10
CA ASP A 237 16.25 -7.15 -4.93
C ASP A 237 15.97 -6.28 -3.70
N VAL A 238 15.42 -5.07 -3.87
CA VAL A 238 15.14 -4.15 -2.74
C VAL A 238 13.66 -3.86 -2.67
N ASN A 239 13.15 -2.98 -3.52
CA ASN A 239 11.73 -2.65 -3.56
C ASN A 239 11.07 -3.35 -4.74
N TYR A 240 9.90 -3.89 -4.52
CA TYR A 240 9.09 -4.46 -5.59
C TYR A 240 7.61 -4.20 -5.39
N MET A 241 6.89 -4.24 -6.50
CA MET A 241 5.43 -4.22 -6.55
C MET A 241 4.93 -5.50 -7.23
N LEU A 242 3.87 -6.08 -6.69
CA LEU A 242 3.23 -7.27 -7.21
C LEU A 242 1.76 -7.00 -7.43
N VAL A 243 1.26 -7.35 -8.63
CA VAL A 243 -0.16 -7.32 -8.97
C VAL A 243 -0.69 -8.73 -8.95
N ALA A 244 -1.76 -8.94 -8.22
CA ALA A 244 -2.51 -10.19 -8.22
C ALA A 244 -3.98 -9.92 -8.57
N ARG A 245 -4.63 -10.89 -9.22
CA ARG A 245 -6.05 -10.81 -9.57
C ARG A 245 -6.84 -11.92 -8.91
N ARG A 246 -8.08 -11.65 -8.58
CA ARG A 246 -9.05 -12.67 -8.21
C ARG A 246 -9.74 -13.17 -9.48
N ALA A 247 -9.84 -14.49 -9.64
CA ALA A 247 -10.57 -15.06 -10.78
C ALA A 247 -12.03 -14.60 -10.78
N ASN A 248 -12.64 -14.51 -11.97
CA ASN A 248 -14.09 -14.40 -12.10
C ASN A 248 -14.67 -15.75 -11.69
N SER A 249 -15.46 -15.79 -10.65
CA SER A 249 -16.20 -17.02 -10.25
C SER A 249 -17.37 -17.27 -11.13
#